data_6d4d94ac071b3ae1540fcdaf516ff748
#
_entry.id   6d4d94ac071b3ae1540fcdaf516ff748
#
_cell.length_a   1.000
_cell.length_b   1.000
_cell.length_c   1.000
_cell.angle_alpha   90.00
_cell.angle_beta   90.00
_cell.angle_gamma   90.00
#
_symmetry.space_group_name_H-M   'P 1'
#
loop_
_entity.id
_entity.type
_entity.pdbx_description
1 polymer ?
#
loop_
_entity_poly.entity_id
_entity_poly.type
_entity_poly.pdbx_seq_one_letter_code
_entity_poly.pdbx_strand_id
1 'polypeptide(L)'
;MSVDKREAEDGVEREDIKRVKSEEVEEVKEEIKEKEEEIKTNYTYGEWNSVLTTAVIEGNENKITKLFDTYLSQYVNDGDKWTMYIEWMMNKEVDGDKLDKKRIESSFFKILTKIYNVELWRLYLKYVEKVNPITAGNAENARNIVLKAYQFSIEIVGQDFFESYNIWSDYLRYLYIWQPVTPNEEKTKMELIRSSLKKMISYPSIKLEDNWKIFVKFEEDLDLNQSRKIINENIKEYLKLKEINDELMEITKSISKLKDRKYSIRQIRRWNKWIEWEKKNLMNKNEVELKKRINYVYNLSIQYCNIIPEIWYNYYEYLKNEEDIDKSNEILNDGLKVNPMSLILTNEVSNEYEIKGDIEKIKEIWIKLIKNIEEDEDSFQNKNEIITYCYCRLMKIINRIGDIKEVRIIFKMSRNFKGIEWNIFKEYSMIEYYKNELGISKRAYSIGMQYFNNNIRFICSYLDFLVLIKDMTNFKKIMEMSLEKFEDSNDRKKLFKKYFKVEDRFGDIGSIKMLIKRSGRGIYLLEEGLRDEEDDYNEMKSPVAVLDQYRKGGYNVELEEVFEDVKEVVNDADEGNDGIVVANDDEYVI
;
A
#
# COMPACT_ATOMS: atom_id res chain seq x y z
N MET A 1 47.77 52.87 46.71
CA MET A 1 46.97 52.90 45.47
C MET A 1 47.30 51.74 44.52
N SER A 2 47.60 50.54 45.01
CA SER A 2 47.88 49.37 44.12
C SER A 2 47.14 48.07 44.50
N VAL A 3 46.32 48.07 45.54
CA VAL A 3 45.54 46.91 45.98
C VAL A 3 44.12 46.97 45.40
N ASP A 4 43.53 48.17 45.35
CA ASP A 4 42.15 48.33 44.84
C ASP A 4 41.95 48.08 43.32
N LYS A 5 43.04 48.15 42.53
CA LYS A 5 42.96 47.88 41.09
C LYS A 5 42.93 46.40 40.76
N ARG A 6 43.56 45.51 41.55
CA ARG A 6 43.55 44.04 41.35
C ARG A 6 42.24 43.40 41.76
N GLU A 7 41.57 43.88 42.81
CA GLU A 7 40.26 43.39 43.22
C GLU A 7 39.16 43.78 42.23
N ALA A 8 39.27 44.92 41.54
CA ALA A 8 38.33 45.33 40.50
C ALA A 8 38.51 44.52 39.18
N GLU A 9 39.73 44.16 38.80
CA GLU A 9 40.04 43.38 37.65
C GLU A 9 39.62 41.89 37.86
N ASP A 10 39.86 41.29 39.03
CA ASP A 10 39.40 39.96 39.42
C ASP A 10 37.86 39.87 39.54
N GLY A 11 37.16 40.94 39.84
CA GLY A 11 35.69 41.02 39.88
C GLY A 11 35.07 40.97 38.50
N VAL A 12 35.66 41.67 37.52
CA VAL A 12 35.18 41.71 36.12
C VAL A 12 35.45 40.37 35.43
N GLU A 13 36.61 39.75 35.59
CA GLU A 13 36.87 38.41 35.02
C GLU A 13 35.94 37.34 35.60
N ARG A 14 35.55 37.42 36.88
CA ARG A 14 34.60 36.49 37.49
C ARG A 14 33.16 36.69 37.01
N GLU A 15 32.75 37.91 36.67
CA GLU A 15 31.43 38.17 36.07
C GLU A 15 31.39 37.74 34.61
N ASP A 16 32.44 37.95 33.83
CA ASP A 16 32.52 37.51 32.43
C ASP A 16 32.59 35.96 32.33
N ILE A 17 33.30 35.29 33.22
CA ILE A 17 33.30 33.79 33.29
C ILE A 17 31.93 33.25 33.72
N LYS A 18 31.19 33.96 34.58
CA LYS A 18 29.82 33.58 34.94
C LYS A 18 28.84 33.79 33.78
N ARG A 19 29.03 34.85 33.00
CA ARG A 19 28.18 35.17 31.84
C ARG A 19 28.41 34.20 30.71
N VAL A 20 29.65 33.86 30.36
CA VAL A 20 30.00 32.85 29.37
C VAL A 20 29.48 31.46 29.78
N LYS A 21 29.61 31.10 31.07
CA LYS A 21 29.04 29.82 31.56
C LYS A 21 27.51 29.80 31.59
N SER A 22 26.83 30.93 31.73
CA SER A 22 25.37 30.99 31.64
C SER A 22 24.89 30.92 30.20
N GLU A 23 25.62 31.50 29.26
CA GLU A 23 25.35 31.44 27.82
C GLU A 23 25.59 30.00 27.29
N GLU A 24 26.71 29.35 27.68
CA GLU A 24 26.95 27.95 27.33
C GLU A 24 25.90 27.00 27.94
N VAL A 25 25.39 27.28 29.14
CA VAL A 25 24.31 26.47 29.77
C VAL A 25 22.95 26.74 29.13
N GLU A 26 22.69 27.94 28.59
CA GLU A 26 21.49 28.24 27.82
C GLU A 26 21.57 27.62 26.43
N GLU A 27 22.70 27.69 25.72
CA GLU A 27 22.91 26.99 24.45
C GLU A 27 22.77 25.46 24.61
N VAL A 28 23.34 24.86 25.66
CA VAL A 28 23.17 23.43 25.95
C VAL A 28 21.72 23.08 26.33
N LYS A 29 21.01 23.99 26.99
CA LYS A 29 19.56 23.80 27.27
C LYS A 29 18.70 23.98 26.04
N GLU A 30 19.05 24.82 25.10
CA GLU A 30 18.40 24.94 23.80
C GLU A 30 18.72 23.72 22.91
N GLU A 31 19.98 23.24 22.86
CA GLU A 31 20.31 21.97 22.18
C GLU A 31 19.64 20.76 22.81
N ILE A 32 19.47 20.72 24.13
CA ILE A 32 18.74 19.65 24.82
C ILE A 32 17.24 19.78 24.51
N LYS A 33 16.67 20.98 24.49
CA LYS A 33 15.29 21.20 24.04
C LYS A 33 15.09 20.87 22.56
N GLU A 34 16.03 21.19 21.68
CA GLU A 34 16.00 20.77 20.28
C GLU A 34 16.14 19.25 20.12
N LYS A 35 16.90 18.58 20.99
CA LYS A 35 17.01 17.11 21.01
C LYS A 35 15.80 16.43 21.69
N GLU A 36 15.17 17.07 22.65
CA GLU A 36 13.91 16.59 23.26
C GLU A 36 12.69 16.84 22.36
N GLU A 37 12.76 17.77 21.41
CA GLU A 37 11.82 17.91 20.29
C GLU A 37 12.23 17.06 19.06
N GLU A 38 12.99 15.98 19.23
CA GLU A 38 13.07 14.95 18.19
C GLU A 38 11.65 14.43 17.94
N ILE A 39 11.07 14.95 16.87
CA ILE A 39 9.75 14.61 16.39
C ILE A 39 9.72 13.09 16.30
N LYS A 40 8.88 12.43 17.11
CA LYS A 40 8.61 11.02 16.94
C LYS A 40 8.25 10.80 15.47
N THR A 41 9.13 10.13 14.73
CA THR A 41 8.93 9.89 13.29
C THR A 41 7.96 8.72 13.04
N ASN A 42 7.62 7.96 14.07
CA ASN A 42 6.79 6.76 13.99
C ASN A 42 5.38 7.00 14.55
N TYR A 43 4.64 7.92 13.91
CA TYR A 43 3.21 8.05 14.18
C TYR A 43 2.41 7.13 13.27
N THR A 44 1.34 6.54 13.80
CA THR A 44 0.32 5.91 12.97
C THR A 44 -0.38 6.97 12.10
N TYR A 45 -1.00 6.57 11.00
CA TYR A 45 -1.69 7.52 10.14
C TYR A 45 -2.76 8.37 10.87
N GLY A 46 -3.50 7.77 11.80
CA GLY A 46 -4.50 8.49 12.61
C GLY A 46 -3.88 9.54 13.52
N GLU A 47 -2.76 9.21 14.15
CA GLU A 47 -1.99 10.14 15.00
C GLU A 47 -1.41 11.29 14.18
N TRP A 48 -0.86 11.02 12.98
CA TRP A 48 -0.40 12.05 12.07
C TRP A 48 -1.46 13.10 11.77
N ASN A 49 -2.70 12.65 11.55
CA ASN A 49 -3.79 13.58 11.28
C ASN A 49 -4.02 14.55 12.44
N SER A 50 -4.01 14.05 13.66
CA SER A 50 -4.14 14.88 14.87
C SER A 50 -2.95 15.81 15.06
N VAL A 51 -1.73 15.30 14.92
CA VAL A 51 -0.48 16.06 15.09
C VAL A 51 -0.38 17.21 14.09
N LEU A 52 -0.64 16.95 12.80
CA LEU A 52 -0.59 17.99 11.77
C LEU A 52 -1.66 19.06 11.97
N THR A 53 -2.88 18.65 12.34
CA THR A 53 -3.97 19.60 12.61
C THR A 53 -3.65 20.49 13.82
N THR A 54 -3.15 19.89 14.90
CA THR A 54 -2.75 20.63 16.11
C THR A 54 -1.59 21.58 15.82
N ALA A 55 -0.59 21.14 15.07
CA ALA A 55 0.56 21.99 14.69
C ALA A 55 0.13 23.22 13.89
N VAL A 56 -0.82 23.07 12.94
CA VAL A 56 -1.37 24.20 12.17
C VAL A 56 -2.10 25.19 13.08
N ILE A 57 -2.83 24.70 14.10
CA ILE A 57 -3.54 25.53 15.08
C ILE A 57 -2.54 26.27 15.97
N GLU A 58 -1.46 25.62 16.41
CA GLU A 58 -0.39 26.22 17.23
C GLU A 58 0.37 27.33 16.50
N GLY A 59 0.46 27.26 15.17
CA GLY A 59 1.05 28.32 14.33
C GLY A 59 2.58 28.41 14.35
N ASN A 60 3.30 27.42 14.94
CA ASN A 60 4.76 27.39 14.92
C ASN A 60 5.29 26.93 13.56
N GLU A 61 5.82 27.87 12.80
CA GLU A 61 6.25 27.70 11.42
C GLU A 61 7.29 26.61 11.20
N ASN A 62 8.35 26.62 12.01
CA ASN A 62 9.43 25.64 11.89
C ASN A 62 8.94 24.23 12.21
N LYS A 63 8.06 24.09 13.21
CA LYS A 63 7.45 22.84 13.60
C LYS A 63 6.51 22.32 12.50
N ILE A 64 5.64 23.18 11.96
CA ILE A 64 4.70 22.83 10.87
C ILE A 64 5.48 22.35 9.67
N THR A 65 6.48 23.10 9.23
CA THR A 65 7.30 22.75 8.06
C THR A 65 7.98 21.41 8.22
N LYS A 66 8.67 21.17 9.35
CA LYS A 66 9.35 19.90 9.63
C LYS A 66 8.36 18.72 9.65
N LEU A 67 7.19 18.89 10.30
CA LEU A 67 6.17 17.83 10.39
C LEU A 67 5.57 17.50 9.02
N PHE A 68 5.20 18.52 8.23
CA PHE A 68 4.68 18.26 6.89
C PHE A 68 5.73 17.67 5.95
N ASP A 69 6.97 18.15 5.99
CA ASP A 69 8.05 17.58 5.17
C ASP A 69 8.31 16.11 5.54
N THR A 70 8.30 15.76 6.83
CA THR A 70 8.44 14.38 7.29
C THR A 70 7.25 13.53 6.82
N TYR A 71 6.02 13.98 7.06
CA TYR A 71 4.82 13.26 6.66
C TYR A 71 4.75 13.05 5.13
N LEU A 72 4.92 14.12 4.36
CA LEU A 72 4.81 14.10 2.90
C LEU A 72 5.97 13.39 2.21
N SER A 73 7.11 13.19 2.88
CA SER A 73 8.18 12.33 2.39
C SER A 73 7.78 10.85 2.39
N GLN A 74 6.96 10.44 3.36
CA GLN A 74 6.42 9.08 3.48
C GLN A 74 5.13 8.90 2.67
N TYR A 75 4.17 9.83 2.82
CA TYR A 75 2.84 9.78 2.19
C TYR A 75 2.76 10.77 1.02
N VAL A 76 3.60 10.58 0.01
CA VAL A 76 3.74 11.49 -1.14
C VAL A 76 2.41 11.75 -1.86
N ASN A 77 1.54 10.73 -1.93
CA ASN A 77 0.28 10.75 -2.68
C ASN A 77 -0.95 11.21 -1.86
N ASP A 78 -0.76 11.74 -0.66
CA ASP A 78 -1.87 12.29 0.13
C ASP A 78 -2.25 13.71 -0.31
N GLY A 79 -3.15 13.82 -1.29
CA GLY A 79 -3.60 15.10 -1.85
C GLY A 79 -4.27 16.02 -0.82
N ASP A 80 -5.00 15.47 0.15
CA ASP A 80 -5.70 16.26 1.17
C ASP A 80 -4.70 16.97 2.10
N LYS A 81 -3.58 16.29 2.44
CA LYS A 81 -2.53 16.89 3.28
C LYS A 81 -1.65 17.86 2.51
N TRP A 82 -1.39 17.60 1.23
CA TRP A 82 -0.77 18.59 0.37
C TRP A 82 -1.61 19.86 0.24
N THR A 83 -2.92 19.72 0.07
CA THR A 83 -3.83 20.87 0.02
C THR A 83 -3.76 21.68 1.31
N MET A 84 -3.83 21.03 2.47
CA MET A 84 -3.72 21.67 3.78
C MET A 84 -2.39 22.43 3.96
N TYR A 85 -1.27 21.82 3.54
CA TYR A 85 0.05 22.43 3.65
C TYR A 85 0.23 23.64 2.75
N ILE A 86 -0.17 23.52 1.49
CA ILE A 86 -0.07 24.62 0.53
C ILE A 86 -1.04 25.75 0.89
N GLU A 87 -2.25 25.44 1.34
CA GLU A 87 -3.21 26.43 1.80
C GLU A 87 -2.66 27.23 3.00
N TRP A 88 -2.03 26.55 3.95
CA TRP A 88 -1.33 27.20 5.05
C TRP A 88 -0.23 28.13 4.54
N MET A 89 0.63 27.69 3.60
CA MET A 89 1.67 28.53 3.01
C MET A 89 1.09 29.74 2.25
N MET A 90 -0.02 29.56 1.51
CA MET A 90 -0.68 30.64 0.76
C MET A 90 -1.33 31.69 1.68
N ASN A 91 -1.86 31.29 2.82
CA ASN A 91 -2.44 32.21 3.80
C ASN A 91 -1.36 33.04 4.51
N LYS A 92 -0.16 32.49 4.68
CA LYS A 92 0.99 33.20 5.25
C LYS A 92 1.60 34.21 4.28
N GLU A 93 1.51 34.00 2.97
CA GLU A 93 2.06 34.88 1.94
C GLU A 93 1.46 36.32 1.95
N VAL A 94 0.40 36.54 2.74
CA VAL A 94 -0.23 37.86 2.92
C VAL A 94 0.77 38.87 3.52
N ASP A 95 1.81 38.43 4.23
CA ASP A 95 2.83 39.26 4.85
C ASP A 95 4.06 39.56 3.96
N GLY A 96 4.07 39.11 2.69
CA GLY A 96 4.99 39.62 1.65
C GLY A 96 6.35 38.96 1.51
N ASP A 97 6.59 37.80 2.07
CA ASP A 97 7.89 37.11 2.01
C ASP A 97 8.09 36.32 0.70
N LYS A 98 9.09 36.75 -0.10
CA LYS A 98 9.39 36.16 -1.43
C LYS A 98 9.85 34.69 -1.37
N LEU A 99 10.26 34.20 -0.21
CA LEU A 99 10.81 32.84 -0.05
C LEU A 99 9.70 31.79 -0.17
N ASP A 100 8.53 32.08 0.36
CA ASP A 100 7.39 31.16 0.37
C ASP A 100 6.79 30.95 -1.02
N LYS A 101 6.82 31.98 -1.89
CA LYS A 101 6.35 31.86 -3.28
C LYS A 101 7.11 30.79 -4.06
N LYS A 102 8.45 30.77 -3.98
CA LYS A 102 9.28 29.77 -4.65
C LYS A 102 9.00 28.36 -4.11
N ARG A 103 8.74 28.24 -2.81
CA ARG A 103 8.43 26.98 -2.15
C ARG A 103 7.06 26.44 -2.60
N ILE A 104 6.05 27.31 -2.66
CA ILE A 104 4.71 26.95 -3.17
C ILE A 104 4.81 26.47 -4.63
N GLU A 105 5.48 27.22 -5.51
CA GLU A 105 5.66 26.86 -6.91
C GLU A 105 6.42 25.53 -7.09
N SER A 106 7.50 25.33 -6.29
CA SER A 106 8.26 24.07 -6.33
C SER A 106 7.43 22.88 -5.81
N SER A 107 6.55 23.10 -4.83
CA SER A 107 5.64 22.08 -4.33
C SER A 107 4.61 21.70 -5.39
N PHE A 108 3.95 22.67 -6.03
CA PHE A 108 3.03 22.38 -7.12
C PHE A 108 3.70 21.65 -8.29
N PHE A 109 4.91 22.08 -8.67
CA PHE A 109 5.65 21.41 -9.75
C PHE A 109 5.93 19.93 -9.46
N LYS A 110 6.23 19.59 -8.21
CA LYS A 110 6.51 18.20 -7.80
C LYS A 110 5.28 17.30 -7.80
N ILE A 111 4.11 17.85 -7.46
CA ILE A 111 2.93 17.03 -7.08
C ILE A 111 1.82 17.02 -8.11
N LEU A 112 1.61 18.11 -8.89
CA LEU A 112 0.46 18.22 -9.80
C LEU A 112 0.43 17.13 -10.88
N THR A 113 1.60 16.62 -11.31
CA THR A 113 1.69 15.54 -12.29
C THR A 113 1.43 14.15 -11.70
N LYS A 114 1.48 14.03 -10.36
CA LYS A 114 1.39 12.75 -9.65
C LYS A 114 0.06 12.57 -8.91
N ILE A 115 -0.55 13.66 -8.44
CA ILE A 115 -1.72 13.63 -7.56
C ILE A 115 -2.94 14.15 -8.31
N TYR A 116 -3.96 13.28 -8.44
CA TYR A 116 -5.22 13.59 -9.12
C TYR A 116 -6.32 13.96 -8.12
N ASN A 117 -6.01 14.86 -7.17
CA ASN A 117 -6.96 15.36 -6.18
C ASN A 117 -7.57 16.68 -6.66
N VAL A 118 -8.89 16.74 -6.83
CA VAL A 118 -9.60 17.89 -7.39
C VAL A 118 -9.41 19.16 -6.55
N GLU A 119 -9.46 19.06 -5.21
CA GLU A 119 -9.29 20.22 -4.32
C GLU A 119 -7.87 20.81 -4.40
N LEU A 120 -6.85 19.97 -4.56
CA LEU A 120 -5.48 20.41 -4.78
C LEU A 120 -5.34 21.20 -6.09
N TRP A 121 -5.96 20.71 -7.16
CA TRP A 121 -5.99 21.41 -8.45
C TRP A 121 -6.78 22.72 -8.40
N ARG A 122 -7.87 22.76 -7.65
CA ARG A 122 -8.62 24.01 -7.38
C ARG A 122 -7.78 25.03 -6.62
N LEU A 123 -7.00 24.57 -5.64
CA LEU A 123 -6.07 25.43 -4.90
C LEU A 123 -4.97 25.99 -5.82
N TYR A 124 -4.43 25.16 -6.72
CA TYR A 124 -3.49 25.62 -7.75
C TYR A 124 -4.10 26.72 -8.64
N LEU A 125 -5.34 26.53 -9.08
CA LEU A 125 -6.03 27.55 -9.90
C LEU A 125 -6.23 28.87 -9.14
N LYS A 126 -6.64 28.80 -7.87
CA LYS A 126 -6.71 30.00 -6.98
C LYS A 126 -5.35 30.69 -6.86
N TYR A 127 -4.28 29.91 -6.76
CA TYR A 127 -2.92 30.48 -6.74
C TYR A 127 -2.57 31.18 -8.06
N VAL A 128 -2.85 30.55 -9.20
CA VAL A 128 -2.60 31.13 -10.53
C VAL A 128 -3.40 32.44 -10.73
N GLU A 129 -4.66 32.48 -10.30
CA GLU A 129 -5.48 33.71 -10.33
C GLU A 129 -4.90 34.80 -9.44
N LYS A 130 -4.44 34.46 -8.22
CA LYS A 130 -3.82 35.42 -7.27
C LYS A 130 -2.52 36.01 -7.81
N VAL A 131 -1.69 35.22 -8.49
CA VAL A 131 -0.39 35.65 -9.02
C VAL A 131 -0.54 36.45 -10.32
N ASN A 132 -1.63 36.23 -11.09
CA ASN A 132 -1.89 36.90 -12.35
C ASN A 132 -3.16 37.78 -12.27
N PRO A 133 -3.17 38.87 -11.48
CA PRO A 133 -4.32 39.73 -11.35
C PRO A 133 -4.58 40.46 -12.67
N ILE A 134 -5.85 40.58 -13.04
CA ILE A 134 -6.28 41.29 -14.23
C ILE A 134 -6.17 42.80 -13.99
N THR A 135 -5.21 43.46 -14.64
CA THR A 135 -5.01 44.90 -14.62
C THR A 135 -5.20 45.51 -16.01
N ALA A 136 -5.47 46.79 -16.10
CA ALA A 136 -5.79 47.46 -17.38
C ALA A 136 -4.70 47.32 -18.48
N GLY A 137 -3.43 47.11 -18.09
CA GLY A 137 -2.31 46.92 -19.03
C GLY A 137 -1.93 45.46 -19.31
N ASN A 138 -2.52 44.49 -18.60
CA ASN A 138 -2.13 43.08 -18.67
C ASN A 138 -3.32 42.11 -18.80
N ALA A 139 -4.53 42.61 -19.03
CA ALA A 139 -5.77 41.85 -18.95
C ALA A 139 -5.79 40.61 -19.87
N GLU A 140 -5.34 40.74 -21.11
CA GLU A 140 -5.34 39.64 -22.09
C GLU A 140 -4.30 38.55 -21.72
N ASN A 141 -3.08 38.95 -21.39
CA ASN A 141 -2.03 38.01 -21.03
C ASN A 141 -2.35 37.24 -19.73
N ALA A 142 -2.80 37.96 -18.68
CA ALA A 142 -3.21 37.35 -17.43
C ALA A 142 -4.36 36.35 -17.63
N ARG A 143 -5.37 36.75 -18.42
CA ARG A 143 -6.50 35.87 -18.77
C ARG A 143 -6.05 34.63 -19.52
N ASN A 144 -5.18 34.76 -20.51
CA ASN A 144 -4.67 33.65 -21.30
C ASN A 144 -3.87 32.64 -20.43
N ILE A 145 -3.10 33.14 -19.44
CA ILE A 145 -2.39 32.26 -18.50
C ILE A 145 -3.40 31.47 -17.64
N VAL A 146 -4.40 32.14 -17.08
CA VAL A 146 -5.42 31.50 -16.24
C VAL A 146 -6.25 30.51 -17.04
N LEU A 147 -6.68 30.87 -18.27
CA LEU A 147 -7.42 29.97 -19.15
C LEU A 147 -6.63 28.70 -19.48
N LYS A 148 -5.33 28.81 -19.79
CA LYS A 148 -4.47 27.65 -20.03
C LYS A 148 -4.33 26.78 -18.78
N ALA A 149 -4.22 27.40 -17.59
CA ALA A 149 -4.18 26.65 -16.34
C ALA A 149 -5.48 25.88 -16.10
N TYR A 150 -6.65 26.47 -16.34
CA TYR A 150 -7.93 25.78 -16.26
C TYR A 150 -8.04 24.63 -17.27
N GLN A 151 -7.68 24.87 -18.52
CA GLN A 151 -7.72 23.84 -19.57
C GLN A 151 -6.83 22.65 -19.20
N PHE A 152 -5.60 22.92 -18.74
CA PHE A 152 -4.67 21.89 -18.29
C PHE A 152 -5.23 21.10 -17.08
N SER A 153 -5.77 21.79 -16.09
CA SER A 153 -6.36 21.15 -14.91
C SER A 153 -7.54 20.26 -15.27
N ILE A 154 -8.41 20.72 -16.17
CA ILE A 154 -9.58 19.98 -16.67
C ILE A 154 -9.16 18.73 -17.48
N GLU A 155 -8.05 18.78 -18.22
CA GLU A 155 -7.54 17.61 -18.92
C GLU A 155 -7.13 16.49 -17.97
N ILE A 156 -6.68 16.83 -16.77
CA ILE A 156 -6.20 15.86 -15.77
C ILE A 156 -7.33 15.41 -14.85
N VAL A 157 -8.02 16.34 -14.18
CA VAL A 157 -9.02 16.01 -13.15
C VAL A 157 -10.46 16.28 -13.55
N GLY A 158 -10.71 16.84 -14.73
CA GLY A 158 -12.07 17.11 -15.23
C GLY A 158 -12.90 15.87 -15.54
N GLN A 159 -12.28 14.69 -15.56
CA GLN A 159 -12.92 13.39 -15.73
C GLN A 159 -13.21 12.68 -14.41
N ASP A 160 -12.97 13.33 -13.25
CA ASP A 160 -13.23 12.77 -11.93
C ASP A 160 -14.73 12.47 -11.76
N PHE A 161 -15.03 11.24 -11.32
CA PHE A 161 -16.40 10.81 -11.17
C PHE A 161 -17.11 11.50 -10.01
N PHE A 162 -16.41 11.72 -8.89
CA PHE A 162 -16.99 12.22 -7.65
C PHE A 162 -16.99 13.74 -7.54
N GLU A 163 -15.91 14.40 -7.92
CA GLU A 163 -15.64 15.80 -7.59
C GLU A 163 -15.44 16.72 -8.81
N SER A 164 -15.44 16.19 -10.04
CA SER A 164 -15.21 17.00 -11.27
C SER A 164 -16.13 18.20 -11.40
N TYR A 165 -17.36 18.11 -10.89
CA TYR A 165 -18.31 19.21 -10.90
C TYR A 165 -17.74 20.50 -10.28
N ASN A 166 -16.93 20.38 -9.22
CA ASN A 166 -16.36 21.52 -8.53
C ASN A 166 -15.42 22.33 -9.42
N ILE A 167 -14.49 21.66 -10.12
CA ILE A 167 -13.55 22.35 -11.02
C ILE A 167 -14.24 22.90 -12.27
N TRP A 168 -15.23 22.17 -12.81
CA TRP A 168 -16.03 22.68 -13.93
C TRP A 168 -16.84 23.92 -13.55
N SER A 169 -17.43 23.95 -12.35
CA SER A 169 -18.15 25.11 -11.83
C SER A 169 -17.23 26.31 -11.64
N ASP A 170 -16.02 26.12 -11.12
CA ASP A 170 -15.04 27.19 -10.96
C ASP A 170 -14.62 27.75 -12.33
N TYR A 171 -14.38 26.88 -13.32
CA TYR A 171 -14.04 27.32 -14.66
C TYR A 171 -15.18 28.10 -15.36
N LEU A 172 -16.40 27.58 -15.29
CA LEU A 172 -17.57 28.26 -15.85
C LEU A 172 -17.80 29.62 -15.15
N ARG A 173 -17.66 29.65 -13.81
CA ARG A 173 -17.74 30.92 -13.07
C ARG A 173 -16.71 31.93 -13.54
N TYR A 174 -15.46 31.52 -13.75
CA TYR A 174 -14.41 32.37 -14.28
C TYR A 174 -14.76 32.91 -15.66
N LEU A 175 -15.27 32.08 -16.56
CA LEU A 175 -15.73 32.49 -17.90
C LEU A 175 -16.92 33.45 -17.85
N TYR A 176 -17.88 33.23 -16.94
CA TYR A 176 -19.05 34.13 -16.80
C TYR A 176 -18.68 35.52 -16.27
N ILE A 177 -17.73 35.61 -15.34
CA ILE A 177 -17.24 36.88 -14.80
C ILE A 177 -16.46 37.68 -15.84
N TRP A 178 -15.89 37.05 -16.84
CA TRP A 178 -15.17 37.73 -17.90
C TRP A 178 -16.10 38.69 -18.68
N GLN A 179 -15.78 39.98 -18.66
CA GLN A 179 -16.47 41.00 -19.43
C GLN A 179 -15.69 41.24 -20.73
N PRO A 180 -16.22 40.82 -21.91
CA PRO A 180 -15.57 41.05 -23.19
C PRO A 180 -15.66 42.54 -23.58
N VAL A 181 -14.59 43.07 -24.13
CA VAL A 181 -14.52 44.46 -24.59
C VAL A 181 -14.83 44.55 -26.07
N THR A 182 -14.54 43.53 -26.85
CA THR A 182 -14.75 43.48 -28.30
C THR A 182 -15.73 42.36 -28.68
N PRO A 183 -16.49 42.54 -29.81
CA PRO A 183 -17.39 41.48 -30.30
C PRO A 183 -16.67 40.14 -30.58
N ASN A 184 -15.40 40.18 -30.92
CA ASN A 184 -14.57 39.00 -31.15
C ASN A 184 -14.29 38.25 -29.86
N GLU A 185 -13.98 38.97 -28.78
CA GLU A 185 -13.82 38.37 -27.42
C GLU A 185 -15.13 37.74 -26.92
N GLU A 186 -16.27 38.39 -27.21
CA GLU A 186 -17.58 37.86 -26.83
C GLU A 186 -17.83 36.52 -27.53
N LYS A 187 -17.58 36.45 -28.82
CA LYS A 187 -17.69 35.22 -29.60
C LYS A 187 -16.76 34.13 -29.02
N THR A 188 -15.51 34.46 -28.77
CA THR A 188 -14.53 33.53 -28.17
C THR A 188 -14.99 33.03 -26.79
N LYS A 189 -15.50 33.92 -25.93
CA LYS A 189 -16.07 33.54 -24.63
C LYS A 189 -17.21 32.53 -24.79
N MET A 190 -18.16 32.78 -25.69
CA MET A 190 -19.31 31.90 -25.92
C MET A 190 -18.87 30.53 -26.48
N GLU A 191 -17.89 30.51 -27.39
CA GLU A 191 -17.31 29.27 -27.91
C GLU A 191 -16.59 28.46 -26.81
N LEU A 192 -15.85 29.12 -25.91
CA LEU A 192 -15.21 28.47 -24.77
C LEU A 192 -16.24 27.89 -23.80
N ILE A 193 -17.28 28.61 -23.44
CA ILE A 193 -18.36 28.12 -22.56
C ILE A 193 -19.02 26.90 -23.20
N ARG A 194 -19.42 26.99 -24.47
CA ARG A 194 -20.09 25.89 -25.20
C ARG A 194 -19.20 24.64 -25.27
N SER A 195 -17.91 24.81 -25.64
CA SER A 195 -16.98 23.69 -25.73
C SER A 195 -16.71 23.04 -24.36
N SER A 196 -16.65 23.84 -23.30
CA SER A 196 -16.48 23.39 -21.92
C SER A 196 -17.71 22.59 -21.44
N LEU A 197 -18.91 23.09 -21.69
CA LEU A 197 -20.15 22.40 -21.36
C LEU A 197 -20.28 21.07 -22.11
N LYS A 198 -19.97 21.04 -23.42
CA LYS A 198 -19.95 19.79 -24.19
C LYS A 198 -18.94 18.78 -23.64
N LYS A 199 -17.76 19.24 -23.25
CA LYS A 199 -16.75 18.37 -22.64
C LYS A 199 -17.19 17.87 -21.25
N MET A 200 -17.83 18.72 -20.43
CA MET A 200 -18.35 18.36 -19.12
C MET A 200 -19.41 17.25 -19.17
N ILE A 201 -20.29 17.27 -20.20
CA ILE A 201 -21.31 16.22 -20.39
C ILE A 201 -20.81 15.01 -21.16
N SER A 202 -19.53 14.93 -21.55
CA SER A 202 -18.94 13.78 -22.26
C SER A 202 -18.26 12.75 -21.35
N TYR A 203 -18.22 13.02 -20.04
CA TYR A 203 -17.65 12.12 -19.03
C TYR A 203 -18.71 11.74 -17.99
N PRO A 204 -18.70 10.50 -17.48
CA PRO A 204 -19.58 10.10 -16.39
C PRO A 204 -19.21 10.88 -15.11
N SER A 205 -20.23 11.27 -14.37
CA SER A 205 -20.09 12.05 -13.12
C SER A 205 -21.33 11.84 -12.24
N ILE A 206 -21.18 11.92 -10.94
CA ILE A 206 -22.31 11.89 -9.98
C ILE A 206 -23.37 12.96 -10.31
N LYS A 207 -22.95 14.10 -10.85
CA LYS A 207 -23.85 15.21 -11.21
C LYS A 207 -24.12 15.32 -12.72
N LEU A 208 -24.06 14.21 -13.45
CA LEU A 208 -24.24 14.22 -14.91
C LEU A 208 -25.58 14.85 -15.35
N GLU A 209 -26.67 14.56 -14.64
CA GLU A 209 -27.98 15.12 -14.95
C GLU A 209 -28.05 16.65 -14.74
N ASP A 210 -27.43 17.14 -13.69
CA ASP A 210 -27.35 18.57 -13.40
C ASP A 210 -26.46 19.28 -14.42
N ASN A 211 -25.36 18.66 -14.82
CA ASN A 211 -24.50 19.14 -15.89
C ASN A 211 -25.26 19.27 -17.22
N TRP A 212 -26.11 18.29 -17.55
CA TRP A 212 -26.97 18.35 -18.73
C TRP A 212 -28.00 19.50 -18.66
N LYS A 213 -28.64 19.70 -17.51
CA LYS A 213 -29.57 20.83 -17.31
C LYS A 213 -28.87 22.18 -17.51
N ILE A 214 -27.63 22.33 -17.02
CA ILE A 214 -26.83 23.56 -17.21
C ILE A 214 -26.54 23.77 -18.70
N PHE A 215 -26.16 22.71 -19.44
CA PHE A 215 -25.93 22.78 -20.88
C PHE A 215 -27.21 23.20 -21.66
N VAL A 216 -28.33 22.56 -21.38
CA VAL A 216 -29.61 22.87 -22.01
C VAL A 216 -30.01 24.33 -21.76
N LYS A 217 -29.94 24.77 -20.50
CA LYS A 217 -30.26 26.15 -20.14
C LYS A 217 -29.37 27.16 -20.84
N PHE A 218 -28.06 26.90 -20.92
CA PHE A 218 -27.14 27.79 -21.64
C PHE A 218 -27.50 27.94 -23.13
N GLU A 219 -27.82 26.85 -23.82
CA GLU A 219 -28.19 26.90 -25.24
C GLU A 219 -29.56 27.58 -25.45
N GLU A 220 -30.54 27.38 -24.55
CA GLU A 220 -31.86 28.04 -24.59
C GLU A 220 -31.75 29.55 -24.35
N ASP A 221 -30.88 29.99 -23.45
CA ASP A 221 -30.65 31.41 -23.15
C ASP A 221 -29.99 32.16 -24.33
N LEU A 222 -29.26 31.44 -25.21
CA LEU A 222 -28.61 32.04 -26.38
C LEU A 222 -29.56 32.25 -27.57
N ASP A 223 -30.21 31.20 -28.03
CA ASP A 223 -31.15 31.25 -29.16
C ASP A 223 -32.07 30.02 -29.15
N LEU A 224 -33.35 30.25 -28.92
CA LEU A 224 -34.39 29.22 -28.84
C LEU A 224 -34.54 28.36 -30.11
N ASN A 225 -34.24 28.89 -31.29
CA ASN A 225 -34.36 28.15 -32.55
C ASN A 225 -33.16 27.27 -32.85
N GLN A 226 -31.95 27.75 -32.55
CA GLN A 226 -30.72 26.97 -32.73
C GLN A 226 -30.51 25.98 -31.59
N SER A 227 -30.95 26.28 -30.34
CA SER A 227 -30.81 25.41 -29.17
C SER A 227 -31.42 24.04 -29.40
N ARG A 228 -32.62 23.96 -29.96
CA ARG A 228 -33.29 22.68 -30.26
C ARG A 228 -32.45 21.78 -31.16
N LYS A 229 -31.77 22.35 -32.16
CA LYS A 229 -30.90 21.57 -33.05
C LYS A 229 -29.68 21.04 -32.32
N ILE A 230 -28.99 21.90 -31.56
CA ILE A 230 -27.78 21.56 -30.80
C ILE A 230 -28.10 20.53 -29.70
N ILE A 231 -29.21 20.70 -28.98
CA ILE A 231 -29.66 19.76 -27.96
C ILE A 231 -30.00 18.40 -28.59
N ASN A 232 -30.72 18.37 -29.73
CA ASN A 232 -31.09 17.15 -30.43
C ASN A 232 -29.85 16.39 -30.99
N GLU A 233 -28.81 17.12 -31.37
CA GLU A 233 -27.54 16.51 -31.79
C GLU A 233 -26.82 15.82 -30.64
N ASN A 234 -26.83 16.37 -29.42
CA ASN A 234 -26.10 15.86 -28.28
C ASN A 234 -26.91 14.90 -27.39
N ILE A 235 -28.26 14.90 -27.47
CA ILE A 235 -29.12 14.10 -26.60
C ILE A 235 -28.88 12.60 -26.75
N LYS A 236 -28.57 12.10 -27.93
CA LYS A 236 -28.33 10.67 -28.17
C LYS A 236 -27.07 10.20 -27.47
N GLU A 237 -26.01 11.01 -27.49
CA GLU A 237 -24.75 10.71 -26.81
C GLU A 237 -24.92 10.81 -25.28
N TYR A 238 -25.67 11.83 -24.83
CA TYR A 238 -26.01 11.97 -23.41
C TYR A 238 -26.80 10.77 -22.86
N LEU A 239 -27.81 10.27 -23.57
CA LEU A 239 -28.63 9.16 -23.14
C LEU A 239 -27.78 7.86 -23.02
N LYS A 240 -26.91 7.59 -23.99
CA LYS A 240 -25.96 6.48 -23.90
C LYS A 240 -25.02 6.63 -22.70
N LEU A 241 -24.49 7.84 -22.50
CA LEU A 241 -23.61 8.11 -21.38
C LEU A 241 -24.36 7.99 -20.05
N LYS A 242 -25.64 8.34 -20.00
CA LYS A 242 -26.47 8.19 -18.80
C LYS A 242 -26.63 6.72 -18.40
N GLU A 243 -26.92 5.82 -19.34
CA GLU A 243 -26.97 4.38 -19.07
C GLU A 243 -25.64 3.85 -18.49
N ILE A 244 -24.52 4.26 -19.11
CA ILE A 244 -23.17 3.92 -18.65
C ILE A 244 -22.89 4.53 -17.26
N ASN A 245 -23.35 5.74 -17.01
CA ASN A 245 -23.18 6.44 -15.74
C ASN A 245 -23.98 5.77 -14.61
N ASP A 246 -25.20 5.31 -14.89
CA ASP A 246 -26.03 4.61 -13.91
C ASP A 246 -25.38 3.29 -13.47
N GLU A 247 -24.80 2.53 -14.43
CA GLU A 247 -24.01 1.33 -14.11
C GLU A 247 -22.78 1.68 -13.24
N LEU A 248 -22.07 2.75 -13.56
CA LEU A 248 -20.91 3.18 -12.77
C LEU A 248 -21.31 3.69 -11.38
N MET A 249 -22.46 4.33 -11.24
CA MET A 249 -23.03 4.77 -9.96
C MET A 249 -23.23 3.58 -9.02
N GLU A 250 -23.76 2.46 -9.50
CA GLU A 250 -23.94 1.24 -8.71
C GLU A 250 -22.60 0.64 -8.27
N ILE A 251 -21.60 0.60 -9.16
CA ILE A 251 -20.25 0.08 -8.84
C ILE A 251 -19.58 0.93 -7.77
N THR A 252 -19.75 2.26 -7.84
CA THR A 252 -19.02 3.22 -6.99
C THR A 252 -19.75 3.59 -5.70
N LYS A 253 -21.03 3.22 -5.54
CA LYS A 253 -21.92 3.58 -4.42
C LYS A 253 -21.30 3.38 -3.04
N SER A 254 -20.50 2.36 -2.88
CA SER A 254 -19.88 1.99 -1.60
C SER A 254 -18.38 2.30 -1.55
N ILE A 255 -17.83 2.98 -2.55
CA ILE A 255 -16.44 3.46 -2.51
C ILE A 255 -16.38 4.70 -1.63
N SER A 256 -15.52 4.69 -0.64
CA SER A 256 -15.29 5.82 0.27
C SER A 256 -13.81 6.00 0.56
N LYS A 257 -13.40 7.25 0.85
CA LYS A 257 -12.08 7.50 1.42
C LYS A 257 -12.01 6.80 2.78
N LEU A 258 -10.98 5.99 3.00
CA LEU A 258 -10.77 5.29 4.27
C LEU A 258 -10.38 6.30 5.35
N LYS A 259 -11.34 6.73 6.15
CA LYS A 259 -11.12 7.73 7.23
C LYS A 259 -10.13 7.23 8.28
N ASP A 260 -10.26 5.97 8.68
CA ASP A 260 -9.41 5.34 9.70
C ASP A 260 -8.31 4.49 9.07
N ARG A 261 -8.24 4.46 7.74
CA ARG A 261 -7.28 3.69 6.94
C ARG A 261 -7.06 2.27 7.47
N LYS A 262 -8.13 1.59 7.84
CA LYS A 262 -8.10 0.16 8.13
C LYS A 262 -8.03 -0.62 6.82
N TYR A 263 -7.29 -1.72 6.84
CA TYR A 263 -7.26 -2.66 5.72
C TYR A 263 -8.67 -3.16 5.41
N SER A 264 -9.06 -3.16 4.15
CA SER A 264 -10.38 -3.59 3.72
C SER A 264 -10.33 -4.30 2.37
N ILE A 265 -10.54 -5.63 2.39
CA ILE A 265 -10.67 -6.46 1.18
C ILE A 265 -11.86 -5.98 0.34
N ARG A 266 -12.94 -5.52 0.98
CA ARG A 266 -14.14 -4.99 0.30
C ARG A 266 -13.78 -3.82 -0.61
N GLN A 267 -12.96 -2.88 -0.14
CA GLN A 267 -12.50 -1.77 -0.97
C GLN A 267 -11.63 -2.23 -2.14
N ILE A 268 -10.73 -3.19 -1.93
CA ILE A 268 -9.91 -3.77 -3.02
C ILE A 268 -10.81 -4.35 -4.12
N ARG A 269 -11.82 -5.16 -3.75
CA ARG A 269 -12.75 -5.77 -4.70
C ARG A 269 -13.54 -4.72 -5.49
N ARG A 270 -13.99 -3.65 -4.83
CA ARG A 270 -14.74 -2.55 -5.47
C ARG A 270 -13.89 -1.77 -6.48
N TRP A 271 -12.67 -1.40 -6.09
CA TRP A 271 -11.74 -0.74 -7.00
C TRP A 271 -11.37 -1.63 -8.19
N ASN A 272 -11.12 -2.92 -7.96
CA ASN A 272 -10.86 -3.85 -9.03
C ASN A 272 -12.07 -4.00 -9.97
N LYS A 273 -13.29 -4.02 -9.42
CA LYS A 273 -14.52 -4.07 -10.22
C LYS A 273 -14.67 -2.82 -11.11
N TRP A 274 -14.36 -1.64 -10.59
CA TRP A 274 -14.35 -0.41 -11.39
C TRP A 274 -13.28 -0.43 -12.48
N ILE A 275 -12.06 -0.82 -12.14
CA ILE A 275 -10.96 -0.92 -13.11
C ILE A 275 -11.29 -1.91 -14.24
N GLU A 276 -11.84 -3.09 -13.92
CA GLU A 276 -12.28 -4.07 -14.92
C GLU A 276 -13.45 -3.55 -15.78
N TRP A 277 -14.32 -2.73 -15.19
CA TRP A 277 -15.38 -2.06 -15.93
C TRP A 277 -14.80 -1.03 -16.92
N GLU A 278 -13.83 -0.23 -16.53
CA GLU A 278 -13.16 0.72 -17.44
C GLU A 278 -12.45 0.00 -18.59
N LYS A 279 -11.80 -1.14 -18.33
CA LYS A 279 -11.14 -1.96 -19.35
C LYS A 279 -12.11 -2.46 -20.43
N LYS A 280 -13.39 -2.58 -20.14
CA LYS A 280 -14.42 -2.94 -21.14
C LYS A 280 -14.66 -1.85 -22.19
N ASN A 281 -14.19 -0.64 -21.96
CA ASN A 281 -14.32 0.51 -22.86
C ASN A 281 -15.73 0.78 -23.38
N LEU A 282 -16.73 0.76 -22.50
CA LEU A 282 -18.14 0.98 -22.86
C LEU A 282 -18.39 2.36 -23.51
N MET A 283 -17.52 3.34 -23.24
CA MET A 283 -17.57 4.66 -23.84
C MET A 283 -16.95 4.73 -25.24
N ASN A 284 -16.46 3.62 -25.80
CA ASN A 284 -15.78 3.55 -27.11
C ASN A 284 -14.67 4.60 -27.28
N LYS A 285 -13.87 4.83 -26.24
CA LYS A 285 -12.71 5.73 -26.28
C LYS A 285 -11.58 5.10 -27.11
N ASN A 286 -10.76 5.94 -27.73
CA ASN A 286 -9.54 5.48 -28.38
C ASN A 286 -8.55 4.91 -27.32
N GLU A 287 -7.58 4.13 -27.78
CA GLU A 287 -6.64 3.43 -26.88
C GLU A 287 -5.88 4.39 -25.96
N VAL A 288 -5.46 5.56 -26.46
CA VAL A 288 -4.72 6.55 -25.67
C VAL A 288 -5.60 7.16 -24.56
N GLU A 289 -6.84 7.49 -24.89
CA GLU A 289 -7.81 8.03 -23.92
C GLU A 289 -8.21 6.97 -22.89
N LEU A 290 -8.39 5.73 -23.33
CA LEU A 290 -8.69 4.60 -22.46
C LEU A 290 -7.56 4.36 -21.45
N LYS A 291 -6.31 4.31 -21.91
CA LYS A 291 -5.14 4.18 -21.03
C LYS A 291 -5.04 5.33 -20.03
N LYS A 292 -5.28 6.57 -20.45
CA LYS A 292 -5.33 7.73 -19.55
C LYS A 292 -6.40 7.58 -18.48
N ARG A 293 -7.59 7.10 -18.86
CA ARG A 293 -8.69 6.90 -17.94
C ARG A 293 -8.43 5.77 -16.93
N ILE A 294 -7.93 4.63 -17.39
CA ILE A 294 -7.55 3.52 -16.50
C ILE A 294 -6.46 3.97 -15.52
N ASN A 295 -5.42 4.67 -16.00
CA ASN A 295 -4.39 5.24 -15.15
C ASN A 295 -4.97 6.23 -14.13
N TYR A 296 -5.98 7.01 -14.53
CA TYR A 296 -6.68 7.92 -13.64
C TYR A 296 -7.36 7.16 -12.49
N VAL A 297 -8.12 6.10 -12.79
CA VAL A 297 -8.83 5.30 -11.78
C VAL A 297 -7.84 4.60 -10.83
N TYR A 298 -6.73 4.08 -11.33
CA TYR A 298 -5.67 3.52 -10.46
C TYR A 298 -5.08 4.57 -9.51
N ASN A 299 -4.74 5.77 -10.01
CA ASN A 299 -4.23 6.85 -9.15
C ASN A 299 -5.27 7.30 -8.12
N LEU A 300 -6.55 7.35 -8.50
CA LEU A 300 -7.64 7.66 -7.58
C LEU A 300 -7.76 6.58 -6.48
N SER A 301 -7.65 5.31 -6.85
CA SER A 301 -7.68 4.20 -5.89
C SER A 301 -6.54 4.28 -4.86
N ILE A 302 -5.34 4.68 -5.29
CA ILE A 302 -4.21 4.92 -4.38
C ILE A 302 -4.50 6.09 -3.42
N GLN A 303 -5.12 7.17 -3.88
CA GLN A 303 -5.45 8.31 -3.01
C GLN A 303 -6.50 7.95 -1.96
N TYR A 304 -7.47 7.10 -2.32
CA TYR A 304 -8.51 6.65 -1.40
C TYR A 304 -8.02 5.59 -0.42
N CYS A 305 -7.11 4.72 -0.85
CA CYS A 305 -6.71 3.51 -0.14
C CYS A 305 -5.18 3.30 -0.13
N ASN A 306 -4.40 4.35 0.09
CA ASN A 306 -2.93 4.31 -0.01
C ASN A 306 -2.23 3.35 0.97
N ILE A 307 -2.86 3.00 2.10
CA ILE A 307 -2.32 2.04 3.07
C ILE A 307 -2.58 0.57 2.69
N ILE A 308 -3.26 0.32 1.58
CA ILE A 308 -3.54 -1.03 1.10
C ILE A 308 -2.49 -1.41 0.05
N PRO A 309 -1.52 -2.30 0.37
CA PRO A 309 -0.42 -2.64 -0.54
C PRO A 309 -0.86 -3.25 -1.86
N GLU A 310 -1.97 -4.01 -1.86
CA GLU A 310 -2.49 -4.71 -3.03
C GLU A 310 -2.94 -3.75 -4.12
N ILE A 311 -3.42 -2.56 -3.78
CA ILE A 311 -3.81 -1.54 -4.75
C ILE A 311 -2.58 -1.01 -5.49
N TRP A 312 -1.48 -0.78 -4.76
CA TRP A 312 -0.21 -0.38 -5.36
C TRP A 312 0.35 -1.48 -6.27
N TYR A 313 0.28 -2.73 -5.82
CA TYR A 313 0.71 -3.88 -6.59
C TYR A 313 -0.09 -4.04 -7.89
N ASN A 314 -1.43 -3.94 -7.84
CA ASN A 314 -2.30 -4.05 -9.01
C ASN A 314 -1.98 -2.95 -10.05
N TYR A 315 -1.68 -1.73 -9.58
CA TYR A 315 -1.29 -0.65 -10.49
C TYR A 315 0.10 -0.85 -11.09
N TYR A 316 1.05 -1.29 -10.26
CA TYR A 316 2.39 -1.68 -10.74
C TYR A 316 2.31 -2.77 -11.82
N GLU A 317 1.55 -3.83 -11.58
CA GLU A 317 1.38 -4.92 -12.54
C GLU A 317 0.74 -4.44 -13.84
N TYR A 318 -0.28 -3.58 -13.76
CA TYR A 318 -0.89 -2.96 -14.94
C TYR A 318 0.12 -2.17 -15.76
N LEU A 319 0.90 -1.28 -15.13
CA LEU A 319 1.92 -0.47 -15.82
C LEU A 319 3.03 -1.32 -16.42
N LYS A 320 3.43 -2.40 -15.75
CA LYS A 320 4.42 -3.35 -16.26
C LYS A 320 3.93 -4.07 -17.51
N ASN A 321 2.65 -4.45 -17.54
CA ASN A 321 2.03 -5.06 -18.72
C ASN A 321 1.86 -4.08 -19.90
N GLU A 322 1.75 -2.78 -19.62
CA GLU A 322 1.74 -1.71 -20.62
C GLU A 322 3.14 -1.25 -21.05
N GLU A 323 4.20 -1.91 -20.58
CA GLU A 323 5.62 -1.62 -20.85
C GLU A 323 6.11 -0.24 -20.35
N ASP A 324 5.36 0.42 -19.46
CA ASP A 324 5.79 1.67 -18.80
C ASP A 324 6.64 1.36 -17.56
N ILE A 325 7.88 0.92 -17.80
CA ILE A 325 8.80 0.40 -16.77
C ILE A 325 9.20 1.50 -15.77
N ASP A 326 9.45 2.72 -16.24
CA ASP A 326 9.89 3.80 -15.36
C ASP A 326 8.81 4.19 -14.36
N LYS A 327 7.58 4.35 -14.82
CA LYS A 327 6.44 4.68 -13.98
C LYS A 327 6.05 3.51 -13.05
N SER A 328 6.13 2.27 -13.54
CA SER A 328 5.88 1.09 -12.71
C SER A 328 6.83 1.02 -11.51
N ASN A 329 8.12 1.26 -11.73
CA ASN A 329 9.12 1.29 -10.67
C ASN A 329 8.92 2.47 -9.70
N GLU A 330 8.51 3.65 -10.20
CA GLU A 330 8.17 4.79 -9.35
C GLU A 330 7.00 4.45 -8.41
N ILE A 331 5.91 3.92 -8.94
CA ILE A 331 4.73 3.50 -8.17
C ILE A 331 5.07 2.43 -7.14
N LEU A 332 5.87 1.44 -7.51
CA LEU A 332 6.30 0.38 -6.61
C LEU A 332 7.13 0.92 -5.43
N ASN A 333 8.07 1.82 -5.71
CA ASN A 333 8.90 2.45 -4.67
C ASN A 333 8.09 3.39 -3.77
N ASP A 334 7.17 4.16 -4.33
CA ASP A 334 6.31 5.04 -3.53
C ASP A 334 5.33 4.22 -2.68
N GLY A 335 4.79 3.12 -3.21
CA GLY A 335 3.99 2.16 -2.46
C GLY A 335 4.74 1.56 -1.26
N LEU A 336 6.03 1.23 -1.44
CA LEU A 336 6.87 0.70 -0.35
C LEU A 336 7.20 1.75 0.71
N LYS A 337 7.35 3.04 0.34
CA LYS A 337 7.50 4.13 1.32
C LYS A 337 6.27 4.28 2.21
N VAL A 338 5.07 4.20 1.60
CA VAL A 338 3.80 4.30 2.32
C VAL A 338 3.54 3.05 3.16
N ASN A 339 3.89 1.87 2.65
CA ASN A 339 3.64 0.57 3.28
C ASN A 339 4.97 -0.17 3.56
N PRO A 340 5.80 0.32 4.51
CA PRO A 340 7.15 -0.20 4.72
C PRO A 340 7.19 -1.63 5.29
N MET A 341 6.05 -2.15 5.77
CA MET A 341 5.90 -3.52 6.27
C MET A 341 5.22 -4.46 5.27
N SER A 342 5.04 -4.02 4.02
CA SER A 342 4.41 -4.85 2.98
C SER A 342 5.37 -5.87 2.40
N LEU A 343 5.04 -7.15 2.58
CA LEU A 343 5.82 -8.26 2.02
C LEU A 343 5.68 -8.34 0.48
N ILE A 344 4.50 -8.04 -0.06
CA ILE A 344 4.23 -8.08 -1.50
C ILE A 344 5.13 -7.07 -2.21
N LEU A 345 5.07 -5.81 -1.79
CA LEU A 345 5.83 -4.74 -2.42
C LEU A 345 7.34 -4.96 -2.24
N THR A 346 7.77 -5.40 -1.05
CA THR A 346 9.18 -5.74 -0.79
C THR A 346 9.67 -6.86 -1.71
N ASN A 347 8.85 -7.89 -1.92
CA ASN A 347 9.21 -9.00 -2.80
C ASN A 347 9.36 -8.53 -4.25
N GLU A 348 8.44 -7.69 -4.76
CA GLU A 348 8.52 -7.18 -6.13
C GLU A 348 9.69 -6.23 -6.34
N VAL A 349 9.97 -5.32 -5.39
CA VAL A 349 11.18 -4.49 -5.45
C VAL A 349 12.44 -5.37 -5.46
N SER A 350 12.46 -6.44 -4.65
CA SER A 350 13.57 -7.40 -4.64
C SER A 350 13.74 -8.12 -5.97
N ASN A 351 12.63 -8.50 -6.63
CA ASN A 351 12.68 -9.16 -7.94
C ASN A 351 13.33 -8.27 -9.00
N GLU A 352 13.05 -6.96 -9.00
CA GLU A 352 13.69 -6.00 -9.90
C GLU A 352 15.21 -5.88 -9.66
N TYR A 353 15.64 -5.92 -8.39
CA TYR A 353 17.07 -5.92 -8.06
C TYR A 353 17.71 -7.28 -8.27
N GLU A 354 16.98 -8.39 -8.14
CA GLU A 354 17.45 -9.74 -8.45
C GLU A 354 17.81 -9.86 -9.94
N ILE A 355 16.98 -9.31 -10.83
CA ILE A 355 17.27 -9.25 -12.29
C ILE A 355 18.56 -8.47 -12.55
N LYS A 356 18.84 -7.42 -11.77
CA LYS A 356 20.06 -6.62 -11.88
C LYS A 356 21.27 -7.22 -11.17
N GLY A 357 21.07 -8.27 -10.35
CA GLY A 357 22.12 -8.91 -9.56
C GLY A 357 22.64 -8.07 -8.37
N ASP A 358 21.87 -7.07 -7.90
CA ASP A 358 22.29 -6.13 -6.85
C ASP A 358 21.94 -6.70 -5.45
N ILE A 359 22.83 -7.55 -4.93
CA ILE A 359 22.68 -8.24 -3.64
C ILE A 359 22.61 -7.24 -2.46
N GLU A 360 23.38 -6.15 -2.52
CA GLU A 360 23.46 -5.20 -1.41
C GLU A 360 22.11 -4.48 -1.18
N LYS A 361 21.46 -4.03 -2.26
CA LYS A 361 20.15 -3.40 -2.18
C LYS A 361 19.06 -4.39 -1.74
N ILE A 362 19.12 -5.64 -2.20
CA ILE A 362 18.20 -6.68 -1.76
C ILE A 362 18.32 -6.86 -0.24
N LYS A 363 19.54 -6.99 0.28
CA LYS A 363 19.79 -7.12 1.73
C LYS A 363 19.25 -5.91 2.50
N GLU A 364 19.56 -4.70 2.02
CA GLU A 364 19.11 -3.45 2.65
C GLU A 364 17.58 -3.41 2.81
N ILE A 365 16.85 -3.72 1.73
CA ILE A 365 15.39 -3.67 1.71
C ILE A 365 14.79 -4.71 2.67
N TRP A 366 15.25 -5.96 2.62
CA TRP A 366 14.75 -7.01 3.49
C TRP A 366 15.12 -6.81 4.97
N ILE A 367 16.33 -6.34 5.26
CA ILE A 367 16.75 -6.03 6.64
C ILE A 367 15.94 -4.86 7.19
N LYS A 368 15.64 -3.85 6.35
CA LYS A 368 14.76 -2.73 6.73
C LYS A 368 13.35 -3.22 7.05
N LEU A 369 12.79 -4.11 6.22
CA LEU A 369 11.49 -4.73 6.49
C LEU A 369 11.50 -5.48 7.83
N ILE A 370 12.52 -6.30 8.07
CA ILE A 370 12.65 -7.08 9.32
C ILE A 370 12.72 -6.15 10.53
N LYS A 371 13.50 -5.07 10.47
CA LYS A 371 13.59 -4.08 11.54
C LYS A 371 12.27 -3.39 11.81
N ASN A 372 11.57 -2.95 10.75
CA ASN A 372 10.26 -2.31 10.90
C ASN A 372 9.24 -3.25 11.58
N ILE A 373 9.26 -4.54 11.20
CA ILE A 373 8.41 -5.55 11.85
C ILE A 373 8.86 -5.80 13.30
N GLU A 374 10.16 -5.78 13.57
CA GLU A 374 10.72 -5.98 14.92
C GLU A 374 10.38 -4.84 15.88
N GLU A 375 10.34 -3.61 15.40
CA GLU A 375 10.01 -2.41 16.18
C GLU A 375 8.50 -2.27 16.42
N ASP A 376 7.66 -2.82 15.55
CA ASP A 376 6.19 -2.77 15.70
C ASP A 376 5.72 -3.83 16.72
N GLU A 377 5.29 -3.40 17.90
CA GLU A 377 4.84 -4.30 18.96
C GLU A 377 3.40 -4.76 18.81
N ASP A 378 2.56 -4.02 18.07
CA ASP A 378 1.11 -4.16 18.15
C ASP A 378 0.42 -4.75 16.91
N SER A 379 1.02 -4.67 15.73
CA SER A 379 0.32 -4.99 14.48
C SER A 379 0.29 -6.48 14.15
N PHE A 380 1.22 -7.30 14.68
CA PHE A 380 1.37 -8.70 14.28
C PHE A 380 1.22 -9.67 15.43
N GLN A 381 0.32 -10.67 15.32
CA GLN A 381 0.14 -11.73 16.31
C GLN A 381 1.32 -12.71 16.35
N ASN A 382 1.88 -13.09 15.18
CA ASN A 382 2.95 -14.08 15.03
C ASN A 382 4.21 -13.46 14.41
N LYS A 383 4.70 -12.40 15.05
CA LYS A 383 5.87 -11.64 14.64
C LYS A 383 7.10 -12.51 14.33
N ASN A 384 7.36 -13.50 15.17
CA ASN A 384 8.51 -14.40 15.05
C ASN A 384 8.45 -15.26 13.78
N GLU A 385 7.27 -15.79 13.44
CA GLU A 385 7.08 -16.57 12.20
C GLU A 385 7.32 -15.71 10.97
N ILE A 386 6.81 -14.47 10.97
CA ILE A 386 6.96 -13.52 9.86
C ILE A 386 8.44 -13.16 9.67
N ILE A 387 9.14 -12.80 10.72
CA ILE A 387 10.58 -12.48 10.67
C ILE A 387 11.38 -13.69 10.17
N THR A 388 11.08 -14.89 10.68
CA THR A 388 11.73 -16.12 10.21
C THR A 388 11.47 -16.34 8.71
N TYR A 389 10.23 -16.13 8.26
CA TYR A 389 9.89 -16.22 6.85
C TYR A 389 10.68 -15.21 6.00
N CYS A 390 10.82 -13.97 6.46
CA CYS A 390 11.59 -12.94 5.76
C CYS A 390 13.07 -13.37 5.59
N TYR A 391 13.70 -13.89 6.63
CA TYR A 391 15.05 -14.43 6.54
C TYR A 391 15.16 -15.63 5.59
N CYS A 392 14.21 -16.56 5.66
CA CYS A 392 14.15 -17.70 4.73
C CYS A 392 14.01 -17.24 3.27
N ARG A 393 13.13 -16.26 3.02
CA ARG A 393 12.93 -15.70 1.68
C ARG A 393 14.16 -15.01 1.16
N LEU A 394 14.82 -14.20 2.00
CA LEU A 394 16.06 -13.51 1.65
C LEU A 394 17.17 -14.49 1.28
N MET A 395 17.36 -15.57 2.08
CA MET A 395 18.33 -16.62 1.76
C MET A 395 18.04 -17.29 0.41
N LYS A 396 16.76 -17.56 0.10
CA LYS A 396 16.35 -18.15 -1.19
C LYS A 396 16.67 -17.22 -2.37
N ILE A 397 16.39 -15.92 -2.26
CA ILE A 397 16.68 -14.93 -3.28
C ILE A 397 18.19 -14.88 -3.56
N ILE A 398 19.00 -14.73 -2.51
CA ILE A 398 20.46 -14.64 -2.67
C ILE A 398 21.06 -15.95 -3.18
N ASN A 399 20.51 -17.10 -2.78
CA ASN A 399 20.93 -18.39 -3.35
C ASN A 399 20.65 -18.50 -4.85
N ARG A 400 19.55 -17.92 -5.36
CA ARG A 400 19.25 -17.88 -6.82
C ARG A 400 20.27 -17.05 -7.59
N ILE A 401 20.73 -15.94 -7.01
CA ILE A 401 21.80 -15.11 -7.59
C ILE A 401 23.14 -15.86 -7.59
N GLY A 402 23.32 -16.82 -6.67
CA GLY A 402 24.47 -17.74 -6.64
C GLY A 402 25.51 -17.48 -5.54
N ASP A 403 25.29 -16.52 -4.66
CA ASP A 403 26.25 -16.18 -3.59
C ASP A 403 25.96 -16.95 -2.28
N ILE A 404 26.59 -18.11 -2.17
CA ILE A 404 26.46 -18.95 -0.96
C ILE A 404 27.14 -18.33 0.27
N LYS A 405 28.15 -17.45 0.09
CA LYS A 405 28.82 -16.80 1.23
C LYS A 405 27.88 -15.83 1.93
N GLU A 406 27.14 -15.06 1.15
CA GLU A 406 26.13 -14.14 1.67
C GLU A 406 24.97 -14.90 2.34
N VAL A 407 24.51 -16.02 1.80
CA VAL A 407 23.52 -16.88 2.46
C VAL A 407 23.99 -17.30 3.85
N ARG A 408 25.27 -17.68 3.99
CA ARG A 408 25.86 -18.07 5.29
C ARG A 408 25.90 -16.91 6.28
N ILE A 409 26.17 -15.69 5.81
CA ILE A 409 26.15 -14.47 6.64
C ILE A 409 24.74 -14.21 7.14
N ILE A 410 23.73 -14.28 6.26
CA ILE A 410 22.33 -14.05 6.62
C ILE A 410 21.84 -15.11 7.62
N PHE A 411 22.18 -16.38 7.41
CA PHE A 411 21.87 -17.44 8.37
C PHE A 411 22.52 -17.17 9.74
N LYS A 412 23.74 -16.64 9.78
CA LYS A 412 24.38 -16.24 11.04
C LYS A 412 23.65 -15.06 11.69
N MET A 413 23.24 -14.06 10.89
CA MET A 413 22.46 -12.92 11.39
C MET A 413 21.10 -13.37 11.96
N SER A 414 20.38 -14.23 11.25
CA SER A 414 19.07 -14.71 11.69
C SER A 414 19.11 -15.42 13.04
N ARG A 415 20.18 -16.15 13.34
CA ARG A 415 20.34 -16.83 14.64
C ARG A 415 20.56 -15.88 15.84
N ASN A 416 20.91 -14.62 15.59
CA ASN A 416 21.01 -13.61 16.64
C ASN A 416 19.64 -13.11 17.10
N PHE A 417 18.61 -13.31 16.29
CA PHE A 417 17.24 -12.97 16.65
C PHE A 417 16.68 -14.01 17.64
N LYS A 418 16.25 -13.56 18.83
CA LYS A 418 15.80 -14.46 19.92
C LYS A 418 14.52 -15.24 19.62
N GLY A 419 13.67 -14.71 18.74
CA GLY A 419 12.39 -15.30 18.35
C GLY A 419 12.46 -16.16 17.09
N ILE A 420 13.67 -16.49 16.59
CA ILE A 420 13.78 -17.26 15.34
C ILE A 420 13.15 -18.64 15.48
N GLU A 421 12.43 -19.08 14.45
CA GLU A 421 11.78 -20.38 14.44
C GLU A 421 12.59 -21.45 13.71
N TRP A 422 12.18 -22.68 13.88
CA TRP A 422 12.88 -23.86 13.37
C TRP A 422 13.01 -23.90 11.83
N ASN A 423 12.09 -23.27 11.11
CA ASN A 423 12.05 -23.25 9.64
C ASN A 423 13.35 -22.74 9.01
N ILE A 424 14.06 -21.82 9.67
CA ILE A 424 15.32 -21.27 9.18
C ILE A 424 16.39 -22.34 9.01
N PHE A 425 16.46 -23.28 9.96
CA PHE A 425 17.46 -24.37 9.93
C PHE A 425 17.15 -25.36 8.81
N LYS A 426 15.86 -25.66 8.57
CA LYS A 426 15.41 -26.49 7.46
C LYS A 426 15.83 -25.86 6.13
N GLU A 427 15.44 -24.60 5.90
CA GLU A 427 15.70 -23.91 4.63
C GLU A 427 17.21 -23.77 4.36
N TYR A 428 17.98 -23.35 5.34
CA TYR A 428 19.43 -23.25 5.21
C TYR A 428 20.09 -24.59 4.91
N SER A 429 19.69 -25.65 5.63
CA SER A 429 20.20 -27.01 5.38
C SER A 429 19.90 -27.49 3.98
N MET A 430 18.71 -27.24 3.46
CA MET A 430 18.33 -27.62 2.09
C MET A 430 19.14 -26.85 1.04
N ILE A 431 19.37 -25.55 1.26
CA ILE A 431 20.23 -24.74 0.38
C ILE A 431 21.65 -25.32 0.29
N GLU A 432 22.26 -25.61 1.45
CA GLU A 432 23.62 -26.20 1.50
C GLU A 432 23.64 -27.63 0.90
N TYR A 433 22.59 -28.42 1.09
CA TYR A 433 22.45 -29.74 0.49
C TYR A 433 22.44 -29.66 -1.05
N TYR A 434 21.66 -28.76 -1.65
CA TYR A 434 21.63 -28.57 -3.11
C TYR A 434 22.94 -27.98 -3.67
N LYS A 435 23.79 -27.39 -2.83
CA LYS A 435 25.14 -26.96 -3.19
C LYS A 435 26.19 -28.07 -2.95
N ASN A 436 25.75 -29.31 -2.66
CA ASN A 436 26.59 -30.47 -2.37
C ASN A 436 27.45 -30.36 -1.08
N GLU A 437 27.13 -29.43 -0.19
CA GLU A 437 27.81 -29.22 1.10
C GLU A 437 27.15 -30.01 2.24
N LEU A 438 27.11 -31.34 2.09
CA LEU A 438 26.40 -32.25 3.00
C LEU A 438 26.84 -32.11 4.46
N GLY A 439 28.13 -31.85 4.71
CA GLY A 439 28.68 -31.68 6.06
C GLY A 439 28.12 -30.46 6.79
N ILE A 440 27.96 -29.35 6.06
CA ILE A 440 27.39 -28.11 6.59
C ILE A 440 25.88 -28.29 6.83
N SER A 441 25.19 -28.91 5.89
CA SER A 441 23.75 -29.20 5.97
C SER A 441 23.42 -30.05 7.22
N LYS A 442 24.14 -31.16 7.46
CA LYS A 442 23.99 -31.98 8.66
C LYS A 442 24.26 -31.19 9.94
N ARG A 443 25.31 -30.34 9.93
CA ARG A 443 25.64 -29.50 11.09
C ARG A 443 24.55 -28.52 11.42
N ALA A 444 23.91 -27.93 10.41
CA ALA A 444 22.80 -26.98 10.62
C ALA A 444 21.61 -27.65 11.32
N TYR A 445 21.18 -28.84 10.89
CA TYR A 445 20.15 -29.61 11.60
C TYR A 445 20.57 -29.99 13.01
N SER A 446 21.85 -30.41 13.21
CA SER A 446 22.35 -30.74 14.53
C SER A 446 22.34 -29.54 15.50
N ILE A 447 22.63 -28.33 15.00
CA ILE A 447 22.52 -27.10 15.79
C ILE A 447 21.04 -26.81 16.09
N GLY A 448 20.14 -26.94 15.08
CA GLY A 448 18.70 -26.75 15.28
C GLY A 448 18.12 -27.69 16.33
N MET A 449 18.60 -28.93 16.42
CA MET A 449 18.19 -29.89 17.47
C MET A 449 18.53 -29.42 18.89
N GLN A 450 19.52 -28.56 19.10
CA GLN A 450 19.83 -28.01 20.42
C GLN A 450 18.76 -27.01 20.89
N TYR A 451 18.12 -26.30 19.94
CA TYR A 451 17.11 -25.29 20.22
C TYR A 451 15.67 -25.83 20.13
N PHE A 452 15.41 -26.75 19.19
CA PHE A 452 14.04 -27.18 18.81
C PHE A 452 13.80 -28.67 19.06
N ASN A 453 14.50 -29.27 20.04
CA ASN A 453 14.33 -30.67 20.37
C ASN A 453 12.94 -31.07 20.93
N ASN A 454 12.08 -30.07 21.25
CA ASN A 454 10.69 -30.26 21.69
C ASN A 454 9.68 -30.01 20.55
N ASN A 455 10.15 -29.56 19.38
CA ASN A 455 9.28 -29.26 18.26
C ASN A 455 9.17 -30.44 17.31
N ILE A 456 8.02 -31.12 17.33
CA ILE A 456 7.78 -32.31 16.50
C ILE A 456 7.94 -32.03 15.00
N ARG A 457 7.53 -30.82 14.52
CA ARG A 457 7.65 -30.45 13.11
C ARG A 457 9.11 -30.37 12.68
N PHE A 458 9.97 -29.78 13.51
CA PHE A 458 11.40 -29.74 13.24
C PHE A 458 12.04 -31.14 13.23
N ILE A 459 11.69 -31.97 14.21
CA ILE A 459 12.19 -33.36 14.31
C ILE A 459 11.80 -34.16 13.06
N CYS A 460 10.51 -34.07 12.65
CA CYS A 460 10.05 -34.71 11.44
C CYS A 460 10.79 -34.22 10.19
N SER A 461 11.03 -32.93 10.07
CA SER A 461 11.80 -32.35 8.97
C SER A 461 13.25 -32.85 8.94
N TYR A 462 13.88 -32.99 10.12
CA TYR A 462 15.22 -33.54 10.20
C TYR A 462 15.26 -35.03 9.84
N LEU A 463 14.29 -35.83 10.30
CA LEU A 463 14.15 -37.23 9.93
C LEU A 463 13.97 -37.40 8.41
N ASP A 464 13.15 -36.56 7.76
CA ASP A 464 12.99 -36.56 6.28
C ASP A 464 14.29 -36.26 5.56
N PHE A 465 15.04 -35.28 6.07
CA PHE A 465 16.35 -34.98 5.52
C PHE A 465 17.33 -36.16 5.66
N LEU A 466 17.34 -36.86 6.80
CA LEU A 466 18.18 -38.05 7.00
C LEU A 466 17.81 -39.21 6.07
N VAL A 467 16.52 -39.39 5.78
CA VAL A 467 16.03 -40.35 4.77
C VAL A 467 16.50 -39.93 3.39
N LEU A 468 16.37 -38.64 3.04
CA LEU A 468 16.80 -38.10 1.75
C LEU A 468 18.27 -38.37 1.46
N ILE A 469 19.13 -38.18 2.45
CA ILE A 469 20.59 -38.44 2.35
C ILE A 469 20.97 -39.90 2.63
N LYS A 470 19.99 -40.78 2.87
CA LYS A 470 20.18 -42.21 3.18
C LYS A 470 21.01 -42.49 4.44
N ASP A 471 20.99 -41.59 5.42
CA ASP A 471 21.70 -41.76 6.69
C ASP A 471 20.81 -42.44 7.74
N MET A 472 20.59 -43.77 7.55
CA MET A 472 19.68 -44.56 8.39
C MET A 472 20.21 -44.75 9.81
N THR A 473 21.50 -44.64 10.02
CA THR A 473 22.11 -44.79 11.37
C THR A 473 21.70 -43.61 12.26
N ASN A 474 21.85 -42.38 11.76
CA ASN A 474 21.44 -41.18 12.49
C ASN A 474 19.91 -41.07 12.55
N PHE A 475 19.20 -41.51 11.52
CA PHE A 475 17.73 -41.58 11.53
C PHE A 475 17.22 -42.39 12.72
N LYS A 476 17.68 -43.65 12.86
CA LYS A 476 17.28 -44.53 13.96
C LYS A 476 17.63 -43.93 15.33
N LYS A 477 18.82 -43.37 15.47
CA LYS A 477 19.27 -42.72 16.72
C LYS A 477 18.33 -41.57 17.13
N ILE A 478 18.05 -40.65 16.22
CA ILE A 478 17.19 -39.48 16.50
C ILE A 478 15.75 -39.91 16.73
N MET A 479 15.26 -40.88 15.95
CA MET A 479 13.93 -41.45 16.13
C MET A 479 13.73 -42.04 17.52
N GLU A 480 14.65 -42.87 17.98
CA GLU A 480 14.57 -43.47 19.31
C GLU A 480 14.62 -42.43 20.43
N MET A 481 15.55 -41.45 20.35
CA MET A 481 15.61 -40.34 21.30
C MET A 481 14.30 -39.53 21.33
N SER A 482 13.67 -39.36 20.17
CA SER A 482 12.41 -38.61 20.08
C SER A 482 11.23 -39.43 20.64
N LEU A 483 11.17 -40.73 20.38
CA LEU A 483 10.15 -41.63 20.93
C LEU A 483 10.20 -41.77 22.46
N GLU A 484 11.40 -41.72 23.07
CA GLU A 484 11.58 -41.68 24.53
C GLU A 484 11.06 -40.36 25.11
N LYS A 485 11.23 -39.27 24.40
CA LYS A 485 10.84 -37.93 24.86
C LYS A 485 9.34 -37.65 24.80
N PHE A 486 8.65 -38.15 23.80
CA PHE A 486 7.21 -37.93 23.58
C PHE A 486 6.40 -39.15 24.04
N GLU A 487 6.38 -39.46 25.35
CA GLU A 487 5.84 -40.73 25.86
C GLU A 487 4.36 -40.96 25.62
N ASP A 488 3.48 -39.95 25.78
CA ASP A 488 2.01 -40.14 25.70
C ASP A 488 1.26 -39.12 24.83
N SER A 489 1.84 -38.67 23.73
CA SER A 489 1.26 -37.62 22.90
C SER A 489 0.80 -38.14 21.53
N ASN A 490 -0.09 -37.38 20.87
CA ASN A 490 -0.38 -37.61 19.45
C ASN A 490 0.88 -37.51 18.59
N ASP A 491 1.90 -36.79 19.05
CA ASP A 491 3.16 -36.64 18.35
C ASP A 491 3.96 -37.93 18.33
N ARG A 492 3.88 -38.75 19.39
CA ARG A 492 4.44 -40.09 19.39
C ARG A 492 3.81 -40.98 18.31
N LYS A 493 2.51 -40.86 18.09
CA LYS A 493 1.80 -41.59 17.02
C LYS A 493 2.32 -41.19 15.63
N LYS A 494 2.54 -39.88 15.41
CA LYS A 494 3.12 -39.38 14.15
C LYS A 494 4.55 -39.93 13.93
N LEU A 495 5.36 -39.96 14.98
CA LEU A 495 6.72 -40.52 14.90
C LEU A 495 6.71 -42.03 14.59
N PHE A 496 5.84 -42.81 15.24
CA PHE A 496 5.69 -44.25 14.91
C PHE A 496 5.24 -44.47 13.48
N LYS A 497 4.24 -43.71 12.98
CA LYS A 497 3.79 -43.77 11.59
C LYS A 497 4.95 -43.48 10.62
N LYS A 498 5.73 -42.46 10.90
CA LYS A 498 6.89 -42.09 10.09
C LYS A 498 7.99 -43.17 10.15
N TYR A 499 8.27 -43.69 11.33
CA TYR A 499 9.24 -44.78 11.51
C TYR A 499 8.82 -46.03 10.74
N PHE A 500 7.54 -46.40 10.83
CA PHE A 500 6.98 -47.51 10.10
C PHE A 500 7.13 -47.32 8.58
N LYS A 501 6.76 -46.17 8.02
CA LYS A 501 6.94 -45.86 6.57
C LYS A 501 8.40 -46.02 6.11
N VAL A 502 9.37 -45.71 6.95
CA VAL A 502 10.78 -45.83 6.60
C VAL A 502 11.26 -47.27 6.72
N GLU A 503 10.91 -48.01 7.80
CA GLU A 503 11.27 -49.40 7.97
C GLU A 503 10.60 -50.30 6.93
N ASP A 504 9.37 -50.00 6.49
CA ASP A 504 8.68 -50.71 5.41
C ASP A 504 9.40 -50.61 4.06
N ARG A 505 10.06 -49.46 3.80
CA ARG A 505 10.82 -49.23 2.56
C ARG A 505 12.27 -49.71 2.62
N PHE A 506 12.91 -49.64 3.76
CA PHE A 506 14.38 -49.81 3.89
C PHE A 506 14.81 -50.78 4.98
N GLY A 507 13.88 -51.28 5.81
CA GLY A 507 14.14 -52.16 6.90
C GLY A 507 13.98 -53.65 6.55
N ASP A 508 13.93 -54.46 7.58
CA ASP A 508 13.66 -55.91 7.48
C ASP A 508 12.38 -56.29 8.24
N ILE A 509 11.87 -57.50 7.97
CA ILE A 509 10.63 -57.99 8.55
C ILE A 509 10.68 -58.07 10.08
N GLY A 510 11.88 -58.30 10.64
CA GLY A 510 12.11 -58.36 12.09
C GLY A 510 11.93 -56.99 12.74
N SER A 511 12.53 -55.95 12.14
CA SER A 511 12.40 -54.53 12.61
C SER A 511 10.94 -54.04 12.51
N ILE A 512 10.26 -54.38 11.45
CA ILE A 512 8.82 -54.05 11.26
C ILE A 512 7.97 -54.69 12.37
N LYS A 513 8.12 -56.00 12.63
CA LYS A 513 7.38 -56.72 13.67
C LYS A 513 7.68 -56.15 15.07
N MET A 514 8.93 -55.80 15.37
CA MET A 514 9.29 -55.17 16.62
C MET A 514 8.64 -53.78 16.79
N LEU A 515 8.59 -53.01 15.71
CA LEU A 515 7.98 -51.67 15.71
C LEU A 515 6.48 -51.76 15.98
N ILE A 516 5.78 -52.67 15.28
CA ILE A 516 4.34 -52.91 15.47
C ILE A 516 4.06 -53.31 16.94
N LYS A 517 4.86 -54.18 17.52
CA LYS A 517 4.72 -54.59 18.91
C LYS A 517 4.94 -53.42 19.90
N ARG A 518 5.91 -52.55 19.65
CA ARG A 518 6.22 -51.39 20.49
C ARG A 518 5.16 -50.29 20.40
N SER A 519 4.53 -50.12 19.26
CA SER A 519 3.50 -49.11 19.07
C SER A 519 2.16 -49.44 19.77
N GLY A 520 1.94 -50.71 20.15
CA GLY A 520 0.73 -51.16 20.80
C GLY A 520 -0.52 -51.16 19.91
N ARG A 521 -0.38 -50.86 18.62
CA ARG A 521 -1.51 -50.63 17.72
C ARG A 521 -1.77 -51.70 16.66
N GLY A 522 -0.92 -52.76 16.62
CA GLY A 522 -1.16 -53.91 15.72
C GLY A 522 -1.39 -53.54 14.24
N ILE A 523 -2.42 -54.08 13.64
CA ILE A 523 -2.78 -53.93 12.25
C ILE A 523 -3.13 -52.46 11.83
N TYR A 524 -3.60 -51.62 12.77
CA TYR A 524 -3.96 -50.22 12.44
C TYR A 524 -2.78 -49.38 11.96
N LEU A 525 -1.56 -49.73 12.35
CA LEU A 525 -0.34 -49.03 11.90
C LEU A 525 -0.03 -49.34 10.43
N LEU A 526 -0.39 -50.55 9.96
CA LEU A 526 -0.28 -50.97 8.57
C LEU A 526 -1.30 -50.21 7.70
N GLU A 527 -2.56 -50.14 8.14
CA GLU A 527 -3.62 -49.46 7.41
C GLU A 527 -3.41 -47.93 7.36
N GLU A 528 -3.02 -47.30 8.48
CA GLU A 528 -2.70 -45.87 8.52
C GLU A 528 -1.41 -45.53 7.76
N GLY A 529 -0.44 -46.45 7.69
CA GLY A 529 0.80 -46.29 6.95
C GLY A 529 0.62 -46.36 5.43
N LEU A 530 -0.40 -47.08 4.97
CA LEU A 530 -0.73 -47.26 3.55
C LEU A 530 -1.63 -46.13 3.01
N ARG A 531 -2.34 -45.40 3.87
CA ARG A 531 -3.05 -44.18 3.44
C ARG A 531 -2.05 -43.06 3.29
N ASP A 532 -1.89 -42.58 2.06
CA ASP A 532 -1.31 -41.28 1.79
C ASP A 532 -2.28 -40.22 2.32
N GLU A 533 -2.22 -39.92 3.62
CA GLU A 533 -2.70 -38.65 4.08
C GLU A 533 -1.77 -37.63 3.44
N GLU A 534 -2.32 -36.82 2.56
CA GLU A 534 -1.74 -35.56 2.16
C GLU A 534 -1.27 -34.91 3.45
N ASP A 535 0.04 -34.76 3.57
CA ASP A 535 0.64 -34.24 4.78
C ASP A 535 0.01 -32.88 5.09
N ASP A 536 -0.61 -32.70 6.24
CA ASP A 536 -1.01 -31.42 6.86
C ASP A 536 0.15 -30.40 6.91
N TYR A 537 1.28 -30.73 6.34
CA TYR A 537 2.51 -29.95 6.26
C TYR A 537 2.56 -28.96 5.10
N ASN A 538 1.67 -29.02 4.14
CA ASN A 538 1.75 -28.25 2.89
C ASN A 538 0.87 -27.02 2.81
N GLU A 539 0.11 -26.69 3.82
CA GLU A 539 -0.44 -25.33 3.91
C GLU A 539 0.60 -24.35 4.44
N MET A 540 1.69 -24.15 3.74
CA MET A 540 2.29 -22.83 3.69
C MET A 540 1.29 -21.96 2.94
N LYS A 541 0.40 -21.32 3.70
CA LYS A 541 -0.47 -20.27 3.17
C LYS A 541 0.42 -19.29 2.39
N SER A 542 -0.10 -18.74 1.30
CA SER A 542 0.66 -17.78 0.52
C SER A 542 1.23 -16.70 1.44
N PRO A 543 2.40 -16.10 1.14
CA PRO A 543 2.99 -15.04 1.96
C PRO A 543 2.01 -13.92 2.30
N VAL A 544 1.09 -13.63 1.39
CA VAL A 544 0.01 -12.65 1.54
C VAL A 544 -1.00 -13.12 2.59
N ALA A 545 -1.46 -14.36 2.50
CA ALA A 545 -2.38 -14.94 3.47
C ALA A 545 -1.75 -15.06 4.87
N VAL A 546 -0.43 -15.27 4.96
CA VAL A 546 0.29 -15.28 6.24
C VAL A 546 0.29 -13.90 6.89
N LEU A 547 0.59 -12.84 6.15
CA LEU A 547 0.56 -11.46 6.67
C LEU A 547 -0.86 -11.03 7.08
N ASP A 548 -1.85 -11.34 6.26
CA ASP A 548 -3.24 -11.01 6.57
C ASP A 548 -3.77 -11.81 7.76
N GLN A 549 -3.32 -13.06 7.91
CA GLN A 549 -3.67 -13.92 9.04
C GLN A 549 -3.10 -13.44 10.37
N TYR A 550 -1.95 -12.74 10.33
CA TYR A 550 -1.22 -12.32 11.52
C TYR A 550 -1.42 -10.85 11.89
N ARG A 551 -2.15 -10.07 11.07
CA ARG A 551 -2.58 -8.72 11.44
C ARG A 551 -3.63 -8.81 12.56
N LYS A 552 -3.37 -8.17 13.71
CA LYS A 552 -4.34 -8.04 14.81
C LYS A 552 -5.63 -7.40 14.27
N GLY A 553 -6.74 -8.13 14.34
CA GLY A 553 -8.08 -7.63 13.99
C GLY A 553 -8.50 -7.80 12.53
N GLY A 554 -7.68 -8.41 11.64
CA GLY A 554 -8.06 -8.61 10.25
C GLY A 554 -9.03 -9.77 10.01
N TYR A 555 -8.82 -10.87 10.67
CA TYR A 555 -9.50 -12.13 10.30
C TYR A 555 -10.92 -12.29 10.86
N ASN A 556 -11.20 -11.78 12.06
CA ASN A 556 -12.56 -11.87 12.62
C ASN A 556 -13.54 -10.91 11.93
N VAL A 557 -13.03 -9.78 11.43
CA VAL A 557 -13.82 -8.82 10.63
C VAL A 557 -14.10 -9.37 9.23
N GLU A 558 -13.16 -10.14 8.65
CA GLU A 558 -13.30 -10.68 7.29
C GLU A 558 -14.33 -11.81 7.18
N LEU A 559 -14.46 -12.67 8.20
CA LEU A 559 -15.49 -13.71 8.20
C LEU A 559 -16.90 -13.12 8.34
N GLU A 560 -17.06 -12.09 9.19
CA GLU A 560 -18.32 -11.37 9.31
C GLU A 560 -18.63 -10.56 8.05
N GLU A 561 -17.63 -9.88 7.45
CA GLU A 561 -17.79 -9.14 6.20
C GLU A 561 -18.12 -10.06 5.00
N VAL A 562 -17.51 -11.23 4.90
CA VAL A 562 -17.84 -12.21 3.85
C VAL A 562 -19.26 -12.75 4.02
N PHE A 563 -19.71 -12.96 5.26
CA PHE A 563 -21.09 -13.38 5.53
C PHE A 563 -22.09 -12.24 5.29
N GLU A 564 -21.74 -10.99 5.53
CA GLU A 564 -22.58 -9.84 5.18
C GLU A 564 -22.66 -9.62 3.66
N ASP A 565 -21.53 -9.74 2.92
CA ASP A 565 -21.54 -9.67 1.44
C ASP A 565 -22.39 -10.79 0.81
N VAL A 566 -22.40 -12.00 1.41
CA VAL A 566 -23.28 -13.07 0.98
C VAL A 566 -24.74 -12.76 1.30
N LYS A 567 -25.03 -12.15 2.45
CA LYS A 567 -26.39 -11.71 2.79
C LYS A 567 -26.88 -10.55 1.91
N GLU A 568 -26.02 -9.59 1.57
CA GLU A 568 -26.37 -8.53 0.61
C GLU A 568 -26.66 -9.08 -0.78
N VAL A 569 -25.84 -10.04 -1.27
CA VAL A 569 -26.07 -10.69 -2.57
C VAL A 569 -27.35 -11.53 -2.58
N VAL A 570 -27.69 -12.17 -1.45
CA VAL A 570 -28.93 -12.93 -1.32
C VAL A 570 -30.14 -12.00 -1.19
N ASN A 571 -30.01 -10.87 -0.50
CA ASN A 571 -31.08 -9.88 -0.39
C ASN A 571 -31.33 -9.15 -1.72
N ASP A 572 -30.27 -8.81 -2.46
CA ASP A 572 -30.38 -8.20 -3.82
C ASP A 572 -30.98 -9.21 -4.84
N ALA A 573 -30.82 -10.52 -4.60
CA ALA A 573 -31.46 -11.56 -5.43
C ALA A 573 -32.94 -11.78 -5.08
N ASP A 574 -33.33 -11.54 -3.82
CA ASP A 574 -34.75 -11.68 -3.39
C ASP A 574 -35.59 -10.44 -3.73
N GLU A 575 -35.01 -9.24 -3.82
CA GLU A 575 -35.74 -8.03 -4.24
C GLU A 575 -36.00 -7.96 -5.76
N GLY A 576 -35.32 -8.81 -6.56
CA GLY A 576 -35.48 -8.88 -8.02
C GLY A 576 -36.47 -9.92 -8.54
N ASN A 577 -37.14 -10.70 -7.68
CA ASN A 577 -37.96 -11.82 -8.11
C ASN A 577 -39.41 -11.74 -7.61
N ASP A 578 -40.11 -10.69 -7.98
CA ASP A 578 -41.57 -10.67 -8.02
C ASP A 578 -42.05 -11.37 -9.28
N GLY A 579 -42.42 -12.64 -9.13
CA GLY A 579 -43.31 -13.33 -10.04
C GLY A 579 -42.74 -14.44 -10.91
N ILE A 580 -42.37 -15.57 -10.30
CA ILE A 580 -42.52 -16.88 -10.98
C ILE A 580 -43.06 -17.86 -9.98
N VAL A 581 -44.32 -18.28 -10.21
CA VAL A 581 -45.00 -19.40 -9.57
C VAL A 581 -44.26 -20.67 -9.99
N VAL A 582 -43.60 -21.34 -9.03
CA VAL A 582 -43.02 -22.66 -9.26
C VAL A 582 -44.13 -23.70 -8.99
N ALA A 583 -44.57 -24.36 -10.04
CA ALA A 583 -45.34 -25.57 -9.95
C ALA A 583 -44.47 -26.70 -9.38
N ASN A 584 -44.96 -27.35 -8.36
CA ASN A 584 -44.43 -28.61 -7.86
C ASN A 584 -44.55 -29.68 -8.95
N ASP A 585 -43.46 -30.35 -9.26
CA ASP A 585 -43.51 -31.68 -9.82
C ASP A 585 -42.50 -32.57 -9.06
N ASP A 586 -43.10 -33.41 -8.20
CA ASP A 586 -42.51 -34.63 -7.66
C ASP A 586 -42.29 -35.64 -8.81
N GLU A 587 -41.40 -36.59 -8.55
CA GLU A 587 -41.08 -37.82 -9.31
C GLU A 587 -39.89 -37.72 -10.30
N TYR A 588 -38.75 -38.30 -9.90
CA TYR A 588 -38.30 -39.61 -10.40
C TYR A 588 -37.11 -40.17 -9.61
N VAL A 589 -37.41 -41.34 -9.00
CA VAL A 589 -36.47 -42.38 -8.55
C VAL A 589 -35.92 -43.08 -9.80
N ILE A 590 -34.62 -43.18 -9.95
CA ILE A 590 -33.82 -44.41 -10.14
C ILE A 590 -32.35 -44.03 -10.03
#